data_da4bc113c7c97e70bac1920be901d88d
#
_entry.id   da4bc113c7c97e70bac1920be901d88d
#
_cell.length_a   1.000
_cell.length_b   1.000
_cell.length_c   1.000
_cell.angle_alpha   90.00
_cell.angle_beta   90.00
_cell.angle_gamma   90.00
#
_symmetry.space_group_name_H-M   'P 1'
#
loop_
_entity.id
_entity.type
_entity.pdbx_description
1 polymer ?
#
loop_
_entity_poly.entity_id
_entity_poly.type
_entity_poly.pdbx_seq_one_letter_code
_entity_poly.pdbx_strand_id
1 'polypeptide(L)'
;PVRYVLSAGMPAALWEKFENRYDLEVFEFYGAAEGGLTINAPGSAPVGSIGRPPPTSEGRIVDENDEPCPDGEPGEIIFRNADGTCPVVSYFNNPQASAKKTENGWLRMGDIGYRDEDGCYYFLYRKGGGIRRNGDFINPAFVEKELAEHPDIDDVFVYGVPSSNGVPGEKDVVAAIVPADTQNFSPVKVFSACRQHLESSFVPSYLHVVPEIPKTASEKPQERFLLEAFDVDADNVFTQ
;
A
#
# COMPACT_ATOMS: atom_id res chain seq x y z
N PRO A 1 -19.72 -11.14 -24.66
CA PRO A 1 -19.72 -10.31 -23.45
C PRO A 1 -18.68 -10.83 -22.46
N VAL A 2 -17.97 -9.90 -21.78
CA VAL A 2 -17.08 -10.22 -20.67
C VAL A 2 -17.95 -10.57 -19.47
N ARG A 3 -17.66 -11.67 -18.78
CA ARG A 3 -18.37 -12.06 -17.55
C ARG A 3 -17.51 -11.87 -16.33
N TYR A 4 -16.20 -11.99 -16.51
CA TYR A 4 -15.24 -12.03 -15.44
C TYR A 4 -14.06 -11.10 -15.73
N VAL A 5 -13.58 -10.44 -14.70
CA VAL A 5 -12.35 -9.65 -14.74
C VAL A 5 -11.40 -10.18 -13.66
N LEU A 6 -10.22 -10.61 -14.09
CA LEU A 6 -9.12 -10.91 -13.17
C LEU A 6 -8.31 -9.63 -12.98
N SER A 7 -8.24 -9.14 -11.74
CA SER A 7 -7.58 -7.90 -11.37
C SER A 7 -6.38 -8.15 -10.44
N ALA A 8 -5.46 -7.20 -10.43
CA ALA A 8 -4.38 -7.11 -9.45
C ALA A 8 -4.27 -5.66 -8.99
N GLY A 9 -4.97 -5.30 -7.92
CA GLY A 9 -5.02 -3.95 -7.35
C GLY A 9 -6.36 -3.23 -7.57
N MET A 10 -7.48 -3.96 -7.61
CA MET A 10 -8.82 -3.35 -7.61
C MET A 10 -9.09 -2.67 -6.27
N PRO A 11 -9.29 -1.34 -6.24
CA PRO A 11 -9.64 -0.65 -5.00
C PRO A 11 -10.98 -1.17 -4.46
N ALA A 12 -11.02 -1.54 -3.18
CA ALA A 12 -12.24 -2.06 -2.53
C ALA A 12 -13.45 -1.12 -2.70
N ALA A 13 -13.24 0.20 -2.62
CA ALA A 13 -14.28 1.22 -2.79
C ALA A 13 -14.89 1.28 -4.21
N LEU A 14 -14.17 0.78 -5.21
CA LEU A 14 -14.62 0.75 -6.61
C LEU A 14 -15.16 -0.60 -7.03
N TRP A 15 -14.92 -1.66 -6.27
CA TRP A 15 -15.21 -3.05 -6.63
C TRP A 15 -16.68 -3.25 -7.03
N GLU A 16 -17.59 -3.05 -6.10
CA GLU A 16 -19.04 -3.20 -6.37
C GLU A 16 -19.56 -2.23 -7.44
N LYS A 17 -19.04 -0.99 -7.45
CA LYS A 17 -19.43 0.00 -8.48
C LYS A 17 -19.01 -0.46 -9.87
N PHE A 18 -17.84 -1.08 -9.99
CA PHE A 18 -17.32 -1.59 -11.25
C PHE A 18 -18.14 -2.80 -11.72
N GLU A 19 -18.39 -3.78 -10.84
CA GLU A 19 -19.21 -4.94 -11.14
C GLU A 19 -20.63 -4.56 -11.62
N ASN A 20 -21.29 -3.68 -10.86
CA ASN A 20 -22.62 -3.20 -11.18
C ASN A 20 -22.68 -2.40 -12.49
N ARG A 21 -21.64 -1.60 -12.78
CA ARG A 21 -21.60 -0.79 -14.00
C ARG A 21 -21.46 -1.62 -15.27
N TYR A 22 -20.70 -2.70 -15.21
CA TYR A 22 -20.35 -3.49 -16.39
C TYR A 22 -21.01 -4.86 -16.44
N ASP A 23 -21.86 -5.19 -15.47
CA ASP A 23 -22.57 -6.47 -15.33
C ASP A 23 -21.60 -7.67 -15.43
N LEU A 24 -20.58 -7.68 -14.56
CA LEU A 24 -19.54 -8.69 -14.52
C LEU A 24 -19.10 -8.94 -13.07
N GLU A 25 -18.31 -9.99 -12.86
CA GLU A 25 -17.69 -10.31 -11.57
C GLU A 25 -16.18 -10.02 -11.63
N VAL A 26 -15.65 -9.40 -10.55
CA VAL A 26 -14.21 -9.16 -10.36
C VAL A 26 -13.64 -10.20 -9.42
N PHE A 27 -12.50 -10.77 -9.76
CA PHE A 27 -11.68 -11.46 -8.79
C PHE A 27 -10.25 -10.92 -8.80
N GLU A 28 -9.77 -10.77 -7.61
CA GLU A 28 -8.43 -10.29 -7.35
C GLU A 28 -7.49 -11.47 -7.26
N PHE A 29 -6.29 -11.29 -7.79
CA PHE A 29 -5.15 -12.14 -7.50
C PHE A 29 -3.99 -11.27 -7.01
N TYR A 30 -3.07 -11.90 -6.31
CA TYR A 30 -1.84 -11.26 -5.86
C TYR A 30 -0.67 -12.20 -6.14
N GLY A 31 0.49 -11.61 -6.42
CA GLY A 31 1.72 -12.36 -6.65
C GLY A 31 2.83 -11.49 -7.20
N ALA A 32 4.01 -12.09 -7.34
CA ALA A 32 5.19 -11.46 -7.94
C ALA A 32 5.82 -12.39 -8.98
N ALA A 33 6.74 -11.85 -9.79
CA ALA A 33 7.47 -12.62 -10.78
C ALA A 33 8.28 -13.78 -10.14
N GLU A 34 8.67 -13.62 -8.88
CA GLU A 34 9.39 -14.58 -8.08
C GLU A 34 8.50 -15.72 -7.54
N GLY A 35 7.19 -15.56 -7.59
CA GLY A 35 6.20 -16.48 -7.03
C GLY A 35 5.30 -15.82 -5.99
N GLY A 36 4.73 -16.66 -5.10
CA GLY A 36 3.86 -16.15 -4.03
C GLY A 36 2.49 -15.75 -4.56
N LEU A 37 1.68 -16.75 -4.97
CA LEU A 37 0.36 -16.52 -5.54
C LEU A 37 -0.73 -16.65 -4.49
N THR A 38 -1.66 -15.70 -4.47
CA THR A 38 -3.02 -15.89 -3.96
C THR A 38 -4.05 -15.56 -5.04
N ILE A 39 -5.22 -16.16 -4.96
CA ILE A 39 -6.30 -15.94 -5.91
C ILE A 39 -7.65 -16.12 -5.23
N ASN A 40 -8.60 -15.29 -5.59
CA ASN A 40 -10.00 -15.48 -5.27
C ASN A 40 -10.67 -16.39 -6.32
N ALA A 41 -11.57 -17.25 -5.86
CA ALA A 41 -12.44 -17.96 -6.78
C ALA A 41 -13.63 -17.08 -7.19
N PRO A 42 -14.17 -17.23 -8.42
CA PRO A 42 -15.35 -16.50 -8.87
C PRO A 42 -16.52 -16.64 -7.91
N GLY A 43 -17.18 -15.52 -7.59
CA GLY A 43 -18.38 -15.47 -6.75
C GLY A 43 -18.15 -15.79 -5.25
N SER A 44 -16.89 -15.88 -4.79
CA SER A 44 -16.57 -16.19 -3.39
C SER A 44 -15.55 -15.22 -2.77
N ALA A 45 -15.22 -14.14 -3.45
CA ALA A 45 -14.23 -13.18 -2.99
C ALA A 45 -14.86 -12.13 -2.06
N PRO A 46 -14.42 -12.02 -0.80
CA PRO A 46 -14.71 -10.83 -0.01
C PRO A 46 -14.09 -9.60 -0.68
N VAL A 47 -14.84 -8.51 -0.74
CA VAL A 47 -14.38 -7.25 -1.33
C VAL A 47 -13.07 -6.78 -0.66
N GLY A 48 -12.07 -6.47 -1.46
CA GLY A 48 -10.73 -6.06 -0.98
C GLY A 48 -9.78 -7.21 -0.65
N SER A 49 -10.26 -8.47 -0.66
CA SER A 49 -9.39 -9.64 -0.49
C SER A 49 -8.56 -9.91 -1.73
N ILE A 50 -7.27 -10.19 -1.53
CA ILE A 50 -6.37 -10.69 -2.56
C ILE A 50 -6.42 -12.23 -2.73
N GLY A 51 -7.32 -12.89 -2.01
CA GLY A 51 -7.57 -14.33 -2.14
C GLY A 51 -6.80 -15.21 -1.16
N ARG A 52 -6.73 -16.49 -1.50
CA ARG A 52 -6.05 -17.53 -0.73
C ARG A 52 -4.92 -18.15 -1.52
N PRO A 53 -3.86 -18.66 -0.88
CA PRO A 53 -2.86 -19.48 -1.54
C PRO A 53 -3.50 -20.71 -2.21
N PRO A 54 -3.07 -21.08 -3.42
CA PRO A 54 -3.53 -22.32 -4.06
C PRO A 54 -3.01 -23.55 -3.28
N PRO A 55 -3.58 -24.75 -3.48
CA PRO A 55 -3.16 -25.96 -2.79
C PRO A 55 -1.68 -26.34 -3.00
N THR A 56 -1.02 -25.77 -4.00
CA THR A 56 0.40 -25.98 -4.29
C THR A 56 1.34 -25.06 -3.50
N SER A 57 0.78 -24.15 -2.71
CA SER A 57 1.53 -23.13 -1.96
C SER A 57 1.03 -23.01 -0.53
N GLU A 58 1.93 -22.77 0.40
CA GLU A 58 1.63 -22.36 1.77
C GLU A 58 1.93 -20.87 1.91
N GLY A 59 0.98 -20.10 2.45
CA GLY A 59 1.14 -18.69 2.79
C GLY A 59 1.07 -18.48 4.29
N ARG A 60 1.79 -17.49 4.79
CA ARG A 60 1.72 -17.03 6.19
C ARG A 60 1.77 -15.52 6.27
N ILE A 61 1.24 -15.02 7.38
CA ILE A 61 1.48 -13.66 7.86
C ILE A 61 2.39 -13.79 9.08
N VAL A 62 3.53 -13.10 9.09
CA VAL A 62 4.51 -13.22 10.18
C VAL A 62 4.92 -11.85 10.72
N ASP A 63 5.27 -11.82 11.99
CA ASP A 63 5.79 -10.65 12.69
C ASP A 63 7.30 -10.41 12.39
N GLU A 64 7.91 -9.48 13.11
CA GLU A 64 9.34 -9.14 12.97
C GLU A 64 10.29 -10.27 13.43
N ASN A 65 9.79 -11.25 14.20
CA ASN A 65 10.54 -12.41 14.70
C ASN A 65 10.31 -13.67 13.85
N ASP A 66 9.62 -13.54 12.70
CA ASP A 66 9.16 -14.64 11.85
C ASP A 66 8.13 -15.56 12.52
N GLU A 67 7.48 -15.12 13.60
CA GLU A 67 6.41 -15.87 14.23
C GLU A 67 5.06 -15.57 13.56
N PRO A 68 4.18 -16.59 13.41
CA PRO A 68 2.88 -16.40 12.77
C PRO A 68 2.00 -15.42 13.56
N CYS A 69 1.49 -14.40 12.85
CA CYS A 69 0.49 -13.48 13.40
C CYS A 69 -0.88 -14.17 13.55
N PRO A 70 -1.65 -13.83 14.60
CA PRO A 70 -3.07 -14.16 14.69
C PRO A 70 -3.88 -13.64 13.50
N ASP A 71 -5.05 -14.24 13.25
CA ASP A 71 -5.96 -13.75 12.21
C ASP A 71 -6.42 -12.32 12.54
N GLY A 72 -6.44 -11.47 11.52
CA GLY A 72 -6.74 -10.03 11.62
C GLY A 72 -5.54 -9.17 11.98
N GLU A 73 -4.42 -9.71 12.45
CA GLU A 73 -3.24 -8.93 12.79
C GLU A 73 -2.29 -8.74 11.58
N PRO A 74 -1.78 -7.52 11.37
CA PRO A 74 -0.85 -7.23 10.29
C PRO A 74 0.52 -7.88 10.49
N GLY A 75 1.11 -8.37 9.39
CA GLY A 75 2.46 -8.89 9.34
C GLY A 75 2.97 -9.01 7.91
N GLU A 76 4.21 -9.47 7.73
CA GLU A 76 4.77 -9.69 6.41
C GLU A 76 4.14 -10.92 5.74
N ILE A 77 3.70 -10.76 4.50
CA ILE A 77 3.19 -11.86 3.67
C ILE A 77 4.39 -12.68 3.16
N ILE A 78 4.40 -13.97 3.46
CA ILE A 78 5.44 -14.89 3.00
C ILE A 78 4.83 -16.17 2.42
N PHE A 79 5.56 -16.81 1.50
CA PHE A 79 5.12 -18.05 0.85
C PHE A 79 6.21 -19.11 0.79
N ARG A 80 5.80 -20.37 0.65
CA ARG A 80 6.64 -21.49 0.22
C ARG A 80 5.80 -22.48 -0.56
N ASN A 81 6.45 -23.46 -1.19
CA ASN A 81 5.75 -24.58 -1.83
C ASN A 81 5.06 -25.46 -0.77
N ALA A 82 3.96 -26.11 -1.13
CA ALA A 82 3.24 -27.00 -0.22
C ALA A 82 4.06 -28.21 0.27
N ASP A 83 5.13 -28.58 -0.45
CA ASP A 83 6.08 -29.60 -0.02
C ASP A 83 7.14 -29.11 0.99
N GLY A 84 7.03 -27.84 1.40
CA GLY A 84 7.92 -27.18 2.35
C GLY A 84 9.18 -26.58 1.72
N THR A 85 9.41 -26.72 0.42
CA THR A 85 10.56 -26.10 -0.25
C THR A 85 10.30 -24.61 -0.54
N CYS A 86 11.38 -23.83 -0.57
CA CYS A 86 11.31 -22.42 -0.97
C CYS A 86 11.48 -22.30 -2.49
N PRO A 87 10.72 -21.42 -3.17
CA PRO A 87 11.00 -21.06 -4.56
C PRO A 87 12.42 -20.54 -4.74
N VAL A 88 13.05 -20.89 -5.86
CA VAL A 88 14.40 -20.41 -6.19
C VAL A 88 14.31 -19.03 -6.83
N VAL A 89 14.93 -18.04 -6.18
CA VAL A 89 15.02 -16.68 -6.71
C VAL A 89 16.45 -16.33 -7.04
N SER A 90 16.68 -15.82 -8.25
CA SER A 90 18.00 -15.38 -8.69
C SER A 90 17.89 -14.03 -9.41
N TYR A 91 18.34 -12.98 -8.75
CA TYR A 91 18.45 -11.66 -9.37
C TYR A 91 19.78 -11.48 -10.08
N PHE A 92 19.75 -10.94 -11.28
CA PHE A 92 20.93 -10.70 -12.07
C PHE A 92 21.91 -9.77 -11.33
N ASN A 93 23.16 -10.25 -11.19
CA ASN A 93 24.25 -9.54 -10.49
C ASN A 93 23.94 -9.07 -9.06
N ASN A 94 22.94 -9.67 -8.38
CA ASN A 94 22.57 -9.29 -7.01
C ASN A 94 22.28 -10.51 -6.12
N PRO A 95 23.32 -11.29 -5.75
CA PRO A 95 23.14 -12.47 -4.92
C PRO A 95 22.66 -12.16 -3.49
N GLN A 96 22.97 -10.98 -2.96
CA GLN A 96 22.51 -10.57 -1.63
C GLN A 96 20.99 -10.35 -1.61
N ALA A 97 20.44 -9.67 -2.62
CA ALA A 97 18.99 -9.50 -2.74
C ALA A 97 18.27 -10.85 -2.96
N SER A 98 18.90 -11.77 -3.73
CA SER A 98 18.37 -13.12 -3.94
C SER A 98 18.29 -13.91 -2.62
N ALA A 99 19.35 -13.89 -1.81
CA ALA A 99 19.39 -14.56 -0.51
C ALA A 99 18.36 -13.97 0.46
N LYS A 100 18.26 -12.64 0.54
CA LYS A 100 17.28 -11.96 1.38
C LYS A 100 15.83 -12.27 0.99
N LYS A 101 15.58 -12.44 -0.32
CA LYS A 101 14.24 -12.75 -0.84
C LYS A 101 13.72 -14.12 -0.40
N THR A 102 14.63 -15.05 -0.11
CA THR A 102 14.32 -16.44 0.26
C THR A 102 14.85 -16.82 1.65
N GLU A 103 14.97 -15.84 2.52
CA GLU A 103 15.49 -16.01 3.86
C GLU A 103 14.62 -16.96 4.70
N ASN A 104 15.27 -17.80 5.52
CA ASN A 104 14.64 -18.78 6.39
C ASN A 104 13.73 -19.80 5.66
N GLY A 105 13.98 -20.04 4.35
CA GLY A 105 13.20 -21.00 3.57
C GLY A 105 11.82 -20.52 3.14
N TRP A 106 11.57 -19.21 3.22
CA TRP A 106 10.33 -18.56 2.79
C TRP A 106 10.60 -17.49 1.75
N LEU A 107 9.75 -17.45 0.72
CA LEU A 107 9.72 -16.35 -0.23
C LEU A 107 9.06 -15.13 0.46
N ARG A 108 9.86 -14.13 0.75
CA ARG A 108 9.40 -12.89 1.36
C ARG A 108 8.87 -11.95 0.30
N MET A 109 7.59 -11.59 0.42
CA MET A 109 6.98 -10.69 -0.57
C MET A 109 7.48 -9.26 -0.40
N GLY A 110 7.81 -8.86 0.83
CA GLY A 110 8.11 -7.47 1.18
C GLY A 110 6.84 -6.63 1.21
N ASP A 111 5.73 -7.28 1.47
CA ASP A 111 4.41 -6.67 1.57
C ASP A 111 3.82 -6.99 2.94
N ILE A 112 3.15 -6.01 3.54
CA ILE A 112 2.42 -6.17 4.79
C ILE A 112 0.94 -6.39 4.46
N GLY A 113 0.36 -7.36 5.15
CA GLY A 113 -1.03 -7.72 5.01
C GLY A 113 -1.54 -8.45 6.25
N TYR A 114 -2.75 -8.91 6.21
CA TYR A 114 -3.31 -9.77 7.24
C TYR A 114 -4.13 -10.89 6.59
N ARG A 115 -4.47 -11.90 7.38
CA ARG A 115 -5.37 -12.98 7.00
C ARG A 115 -6.59 -12.92 7.91
N ASP A 116 -7.78 -13.12 7.36
CA ASP A 116 -9.00 -13.26 8.16
C ASP A 116 -9.22 -14.69 8.65
N GLU A 117 -10.26 -14.88 9.50
CA GLU A 117 -10.65 -16.18 10.06
C GLU A 117 -11.05 -17.20 8.99
N ASP A 118 -11.49 -16.74 7.82
CA ASP A 118 -11.82 -17.57 6.67
C ASP A 118 -10.59 -17.94 5.82
N GLY A 119 -9.42 -17.42 6.16
CA GLY A 119 -8.15 -17.66 5.48
C GLY A 119 -7.94 -16.83 4.22
N CYS A 120 -8.73 -15.78 3.99
CA CYS A 120 -8.50 -14.81 2.93
C CYS A 120 -7.43 -13.80 3.34
N TYR A 121 -6.56 -13.46 2.39
CA TYR A 121 -5.49 -12.50 2.58
C TYR A 121 -5.93 -11.12 2.12
N TYR A 122 -5.40 -10.10 2.80
CA TYR A 122 -5.62 -8.68 2.49
C TYR A 122 -4.29 -7.97 2.45
N PHE A 123 -4.03 -7.27 1.35
CA PHE A 123 -2.85 -6.42 1.23
C PHE A 123 -3.09 -5.07 1.92
N LEU A 124 -2.11 -4.60 2.67
CA LEU A 124 -2.14 -3.28 3.32
C LEU A 124 -1.17 -2.30 2.66
N TYR A 125 0.11 -2.62 2.67
CA TYR A 125 1.14 -1.75 2.09
C TYR A 125 2.46 -2.49 1.86
N ARG A 126 3.34 -1.87 1.09
CA ARG A 126 4.70 -2.37 0.86
C ARG A 126 5.56 -2.19 2.12
N LYS A 127 6.31 -3.22 2.53
CA LYS A 127 7.26 -3.14 3.66
C LYS A 127 8.28 -2.02 3.41
N GLY A 128 8.37 -1.08 4.35
CA GLY A 128 9.14 0.15 4.17
C GLY A 128 8.37 1.32 3.56
N GLY A 129 7.18 1.09 2.97
CA GLY A 129 6.25 2.13 2.53
C GLY A 129 5.29 2.60 3.63
N GLY A 130 5.19 1.90 4.76
CA GLY A 130 4.47 2.36 5.93
C GLY A 130 5.21 3.49 6.63
N ILE A 131 4.46 4.45 7.16
CA ILE A 131 5.00 5.61 7.87
C ILE A 131 4.88 5.34 9.36
N ARG A 132 6.02 5.17 10.06
CA ARG A 132 6.01 5.05 11.52
C ARG A 132 5.98 6.44 12.14
N ARG A 133 4.93 6.73 12.92
CA ARG A 133 4.75 8.03 13.58
C ARG A 133 4.24 7.83 15.01
N ASN A 134 5.00 8.33 15.99
CA ASN A 134 4.66 8.21 17.42
C ASN A 134 4.38 6.78 17.90
N GLY A 135 5.08 5.79 17.32
CA GLY A 135 4.88 4.38 17.62
C GLY A 135 3.79 3.69 16.78
N ASP A 136 2.91 4.44 16.13
CA ASP A 136 1.88 3.91 15.24
C ASP A 136 2.41 3.66 13.83
N PHE A 137 1.81 2.66 13.15
CA PHE A 137 2.06 2.40 11.74
C PHE A 137 0.92 3.00 10.91
N ILE A 138 1.25 4.01 10.09
CA ILE A 138 0.31 4.67 9.20
C ILE A 138 0.39 4.03 7.83
N ASN A 139 -0.75 3.54 7.34
CA ASN A 139 -0.90 3.10 5.97
C ASN A 139 -1.12 4.32 5.05
N PRO A 140 -0.16 4.65 4.15
CA PRO A 140 -0.31 5.78 3.23
C PRO A 140 -1.58 5.71 2.39
N ALA A 141 -1.93 4.53 1.88
CA ALA A 141 -3.11 4.34 1.03
C ALA A 141 -4.44 4.71 1.72
N PHE A 142 -4.50 4.59 3.05
CA PHE A 142 -5.68 5.01 3.80
C PHE A 142 -5.82 6.54 3.82
N VAL A 143 -4.71 7.26 3.98
CA VAL A 143 -4.67 8.72 3.92
C VAL A 143 -4.91 9.23 2.50
N GLU A 144 -4.31 8.57 1.50
CA GLU A 144 -4.50 8.88 0.08
C GLU A 144 -5.96 8.75 -0.34
N LYS A 145 -6.63 7.67 0.09
CA LYS A 145 -8.05 7.45 -0.21
C LYS A 145 -8.92 8.61 0.29
N GLU A 146 -8.70 9.05 1.51
CA GLU A 146 -9.48 10.14 2.12
C GLU A 146 -9.21 11.47 1.41
N LEU A 147 -7.95 11.75 1.09
CA LEU A 147 -7.56 12.95 0.36
C LEU A 147 -8.07 12.97 -1.08
N ALA A 148 -8.08 11.83 -1.76
CA ALA A 148 -8.56 11.72 -3.13
C ALA A 148 -10.08 11.98 -3.28
N GLU A 149 -10.84 11.90 -2.19
CA GLU A 149 -12.27 12.26 -2.19
C GLU A 149 -12.49 13.78 -2.03
N HIS A 150 -11.44 14.56 -1.73
CA HIS A 150 -11.55 16.01 -1.54
C HIS A 150 -11.66 16.73 -2.91
N PRO A 151 -12.68 17.62 -3.09
CA PRO A 151 -12.96 18.25 -4.41
C PRO A 151 -11.84 19.16 -4.93
N ASP A 152 -10.97 19.67 -4.06
CA ASP A 152 -9.88 20.57 -4.42
C ASP A 152 -8.59 19.79 -4.80
N ILE A 153 -8.63 18.44 -4.83
CA ILE A 153 -7.46 17.56 -5.11
C ILE A 153 -7.72 16.76 -6.39
N ASP A 154 -6.79 16.85 -7.35
CA ASP A 154 -6.79 16.09 -8.60
C ASP A 154 -6.00 14.78 -8.48
N ASP A 155 -4.82 14.83 -7.85
CA ASP A 155 -3.98 13.65 -7.59
C ASP A 155 -3.28 13.77 -6.24
N VAL A 156 -3.00 12.64 -5.59
CA VAL A 156 -2.36 12.60 -4.28
C VAL A 156 -1.46 11.39 -4.13
N PHE A 157 -0.33 11.60 -3.44
CA PHE A 157 0.55 10.52 -3.01
C PHE A 157 1.08 10.82 -1.61
N VAL A 158 1.00 9.84 -0.71
CA VAL A 158 1.42 10.00 0.70
C VAL A 158 2.72 9.25 0.94
N TYR A 159 3.68 9.95 1.56
CA TYR A 159 5.00 9.41 1.87
C TYR A 159 5.52 9.94 3.21
N GLY A 160 6.62 9.37 3.69
CA GLY A 160 7.19 9.74 4.98
C GLY A 160 8.57 10.38 4.86
N VAL A 161 8.75 11.55 5.47
CA VAL A 161 10.07 12.18 5.68
C VAL A 161 10.58 11.91 7.08
N PRO A 162 11.90 12.02 7.34
CA PRO A 162 12.44 11.92 8.71
C PRO A 162 11.68 12.86 9.65
N SER A 163 11.30 12.36 10.82
CA SER A 163 10.47 13.14 11.73
C SER A 163 11.24 14.35 12.29
N SER A 164 10.54 15.48 12.35
CA SER A 164 11.04 16.73 12.93
C SER A 164 11.40 16.61 14.42
N ASN A 165 10.86 15.59 15.13
CA ASN A 165 11.21 15.31 16.52
C ASN A 165 12.59 14.66 16.71
N GLY A 166 13.29 14.26 15.63
CA GLY A 166 14.61 13.67 15.63
C GLY A 166 14.71 12.24 16.17
N VAL A 167 13.58 11.57 16.40
CA VAL A 167 13.57 10.17 16.86
C VAL A 167 13.93 9.24 15.69
N PRO A 168 14.99 8.41 15.81
CA PRO A 168 15.40 7.51 14.75
C PRO A 168 14.28 6.53 14.35
N GLY A 169 14.03 6.41 13.04
CA GLY A 169 13.00 5.51 12.50
C GLY A 169 11.58 6.07 12.50
N GLU A 170 11.34 7.18 13.19
CA GLU A 170 10.07 7.92 13.12
C GLU A 170 10.04 8.81 11.88
N LYS A 171 8.84 8.99 11.32
CA LYS A 171 8.63 9.81 10.12
C LYS A 171 7.44 10.75 10.33
N ASP A 172 7.53 11.91 9.70
CA ASP A 172 6.37 12.79 9.54
C ASP A 172 5.64 12.44 8.24
N VAL A 173 4.32 12.49 8.28
CA VAL A 173 3.46 12.18 7.13
C VAL A 173 3.41 13.39 6.21
N VAL A 174 3.75 13.19 4.95
CA VAL A 174 3.64 14.19 3.88
C VAL A 174 2.63 13.72 2.85
N ALA A 175 1.66 14.57 2.53
CA ALA A 175 0.80 14.37 1.38
C ALA A 175 1.26 15.27 0.23
N ALA A 176 1.84 14.68 -0.82
CA ALA A 176 2.03 15.38 -2.09
C ALA A 176 0.67 15.52 -2.78
N ILE A 177 0.30 16.73 -3.13
CA ILE A 177 -1.01 17.08 -3.68
C ILE A 177 -0.85 17.80 -5.01
N VAL A 178 -1.58 17.33 -6.01
CA VAL A 178 -1.86 18.09 -7.23
C VAL A 178 -3.22 18.76 -7.05
N PRO A 179 -3.29 20.10 -6.94
CA PRO A 179 -4.56 20.79 -6.82
C PRO A 179 -5.42 20.68 -8.09
N ALA A 180 -6.71 20.47 -7.97
CA ALA A 180 -7.66 20.56 -9.08
C ALA A 180 -7.72 21.97 -9.67
N ASP A 181 -7.53 23.00 -8.83
CA ASP A 181 -7.37 24.41 -9.23
C ASP A 181 -6.27 25.06 -8.37
N THR A 182 -5.13 25.32 -8.98
CA THR A 182 -3.98 25.92 -8.29
C THR A 182 -4.23 27.34 -7.78
N GLN A 183 -5.15 28.09 -8.42
CA GLN A 183 -5.44 29.50 -8.03
C GLN A 183 -6.36 29.59 -6.82
N ASN A 184 -7.21 28.58 -6.61
CA ASN A 184 -8.20 28.54 -5.53
C ASN A 184 -7.90 27.47 -4.47
N PHE A 185 -6.74 26.82 -4.53
CA PHE A 185 -6.33 25.80 -3.57
C PHE A 185 -6.14 26.40 -2.17
N SER A 186 -6.73 25.74 -1.17
CA SER A 186 -6.63 26.15 0.24
C SER A 186 -6.12 25.01 1.11
N PRO A 187 -4.85 25.03 1.52
CA PRO A 187 -4.29 24.04 2.44
C PRO A 187 -5.08 23.91 3.75
N VAL A 188 -5.61 25.02 4.25
CA VAL A 188 -6.41 25.07 5.50
C VAL A 188 -7.67 24.21 5.38
N LYS A 189 -8.35 24.23 4.22
CA LYS A 189 -9.54 23.39 3.98
C LYS A 189 -9.18 21.91 3.96
N VAL A 190 -8.06 21.54 3.29
CA VAL A 190 -7.58 20.17 3.22
C VAL A 190 -7.22 19.65 4.61
N PHE A 191 -6.43 20.39 5.40
CA PHE A 191 -6.15 20.01 6.79
C PHE A 191 -7.41 19.90 7.65
N SER A 192 -8.39 20.77 7.45
CA SER A 192 -9.66 20.70 8.18
C SER A 192 -10.43 19.41 7.85
N ALA A 193 -10.49 19.03 6.57
CA ALA A 193 -11.11 17.77 6.14
C ALA A 193 -10.38 16.56 6.73
N CYS A 194 -9.02 16.54 6.65
CA CYS A 194 -8.23 15.48 7.27
C CYS A 194 -8.55 15.30 8.76
N ARG A 195 -8.61 16.40 9.52
CA ARG A 195 -8.95 16.35 10.97
C ARG A 195 -10.37 15.88 11.28
N GLN A 196 -11.28 15.97 10.34
CA GLN A 196 -12.67 15.50 10.51
C GLN A 196 -12.82 14.01 10.23
N HIS A 197 -12.03 13.47 9.31
CA HIS A 197 -12.21 12.13 8.77
C HIS A 197 -11.10 11.14 9.14
N LEU A 198 -9.92 11.63 9.53
CA LEU A 198 -8.77 10.82 9.91
C LEU A 198 -8.52 10.87 11.41
N GLU A 199 -8.01 9.78 11.97
CA GLU A 199 -7.43 9.79 13.31
C GLU A 199 -6.23 10.74 13.37
N SER A 200 -5.93 11.30 14.53
CA SER A 200 -4.92 12.36 14.69
C SER A 200 -3.52 11.96 14.22
N SER A 201 -3.15 10.70 14.38
CA SER A 201 -1.85 10.16 13.90
C SER A 201 -1.78 10.08 12.38
N PHE A 202 -2.91 9.94 11.69
CA PHE A 202 -3.02 9.84 10.23
C PHE A 202 -3.10 11.19 9.52
N VAL A 203 -3.40 12.27 10.24
CA VAL A 203 -3.45 13.61 9.64
C VAL A 203 -2.04 13.99 9.17
N PRO A 204 -1.84 14.35 7.88
CA PRO A 204 -0.54 14.75 7.38
C PRO A 204 0.10 15.87 8.20
N SER A 205 1.41 15.77 8.46
CA SER A 205 2.19 16.87 9.06
C SER A 205 2.37 17.99 8.06
N TYR A 206 2.50 17.61 6.78
CA TYR A 206 2.78 18.53 5.67
C TYR A 206 1.90 18.23 4.47
N LEU A 207 1.45 19.28 3.79
CA LEU A 207 0.93 19.22 2.43
C LEU A 207 2.01 19.77 1.49
N HIS A 208 2.52 18.94 0.59
CA HIS A 208 3.50 19.30 -0.43
C HIS A 208 2.79 19.49 -1.76
N VAL A 209 2.52 20.73 -2.14
CA VAL A 209 1.83 21.04 -3.41
C VAL A 209 2.81 20.90 -4.56
N VAL A 210 2.47 20.03 -5.50
CA VAL A 210 3.30 19.71 -6.66
C VAL A 210 2.49 19.87 -7.96
N PRO A 211 3.14 20.18 -9.10
CA PRO A 211 2.44 20.28 -10.38
C PRO A 211 1.96 18.92 -10.89
N GLU A 212 2.66 17.84 -10.53
CA GLU A 212 2.32 16.47 -10.89
C GLU A 212 2.96 15.49 -9.90
N ILE A 213 2.36 14.31 -9.73
CA ILE A 213 2.99 13.19 -9.05
C ILE A 213 3.88 12.45 -10.06
N PRO A 214 5.22 12.38 -9.85
CA PRO A 214 6.10 11.65 -10.77
C PRO A 214 5.72 10.16 -10.81
N LYS A 215 5.49 9.62 -12.02
CA LYS A 215 5.07 8.22 -12.22
C LYS A 215 5.99 7.51 -13.22
N THR A 216 6.06 6.20 -13.12
CA THR A 216 6.69 5.35 -14.15
C THR A 216 5.79 5.26 -15.38
N ALA A 217 6.28 4.67 -16.47
CA ALA A 217 5.46 4.36 -17.66
C ALA A 217 4.28 3.41 -17.37
N SER A 218 4.27 2.72 -16.22
CA SER A 218 3.19 1.87 -15.74
C SER A 218 2.34 2.53 -14.64
N GLU A 219 2.33 3.87 -14.59
CA GLU A 219 1.53 4.70 -13.66
C GLU A 219 1.86 4.52 -12.17
N LYS A 220 3.01 3.92 -11.83
CA LYS A 220 3.43 3.77 -10.42
C LYS A 220 4.13 5.03 -9.93
N PRO A 221 3.69 5.62 -8.79
CA PRO A 221 4.35 6.78 -8.19
C PRO A 221 5.83 6.54 -7.88
N GLN A 222 6.65 7.56 -8.07
CA GLN A 222 8.09 7.54 -7.83
C GLN A 222 8.46 8.43 -6.65
N GLU A 223 8.27 7.92 -5.44
CA GLU A 223 8.52 8.61 -4.16
C GLU A 223 9.86 9.34 -4.10
N ARG A 224 10.92 8.76 -4.66
CA ARG A 224 12.28 9.34 -4.60
C ARG A 224 12.34 10.78 -5.11
N PHE A 225 11.61 11.10 -6.18
CA PHE A 225 11.62 12.45 -6.74
C PHE A 225 10.86 13.45 -5.87
N LEU A 226 9.81 12.98 -5.17
CA LEU A 226 9.09 13.79 -4.21
C LEU A 226 9.93 14.05 -2.96
N LEU A 227 10.70 13.05 -2.50
CA LEU A 227 11.65 13.20 -1.40
C LEU A 227 12.80 14.17 -1.74
N GLU A 228 13.35 14.09 -2.97
CA GLU A 228 14.37 15.00 -3.45
C GLU A 228 13.88 16.45 -3.58
N ALA A 229 12.60 16.64 -3.91
CA ALA A 229 11.98 17.96 -4.09
C ALA A 229 11.39 18.54 -2.79
N PHE A 230 11.29 17.75 -1.72
CA PHE A 230 10.69 18.19 -0.46
C PHE A 230 11.66 19.06 0.34
N ASP A 231 11.24 20.27 0.62
CA ASP A 231 11.91 21.18 1.56
C ASP A 231 10.84 21.80 2.48
N VAL A 232 10.97 21.58 3.78
CA VAL A 232 9.98 22.03 4.78
C VAL A 232 9.78 23.56 4.79
N ASP A 233 10.81 24.31 4.37
CA ASP A 233 10.79 25.77 4.32
C ASP A 233 10.35 26.34 2.95
N ALA A 234 10.00 25.47 2.00
CA ALA A 234 9.56 25.90 0.68
C ALA A 234 8.12 26.46 0.68
N ASP A 235 7.85 27.46 -0.16
CA ASP A 235 6.56 28.14 -0.29
C ASP A 235 5.40 27.18 -0.69
N ASN A 236 5.71 26.04 -1.28
CA ASN A 236 4.74 25.00 -1.70
C ASN A 236 4.56 23.88 -0.66
N VAL A 237 5.14 24.00 0.53
CA VAL A 237 4.97 23.08 1.65
C VAL A 237 4.25 23.79 2.79
N PHE A 238 3.13 23.22 3.21
CA PHE A 238 2.26 23.81 4.23
C PHE A 238 2.21 22.89 5.45
N THR A 239 2.24 23.48 6.63
CA THR A 239 2.10 22.80 7.93
C THR A 239 0.69 22.96 8.48
N GLN A 240 0.33 22.06 9.43
CA GLN A 240 -0.96 22.14 10.14
C GLN A 240 -1.17 23.48 10.85
#